data_423fa7798b140cbde429114103c0cc03
#
_entry.id   423fa7798b140cbde429114103c0cc03
#
_cell.length_a   1.000
_cell.length_b   1.000
_cell.length_c   1.000
_cell.angle_alpha   90.00
_cell.angle_beta   90.00
_cell.angle_gamma   90.00
#
_symmetry.space_group_name_H-M   'P 1'
#
loop_
_entity.id
_entity.type
_entity.pdbx_description
1 polymer ?
#
loop_
_entity_poly.entity_id
_entity_poly.type
_entity_poly.pdbx_seq_one_letter_code
_entity_poly.pdbx_strand_id
1 'polypeptide(L)'
;MADASVHQIPVTVLTGYLGAGKTTLLNRILSENHGKRYAVIVNEFGEIGIDNDLIVESDEEIYEMNNGCVCCTVRGDLIRVVEGLMRRPERFDAIVVETTGLADPVPVAQTFFMDDDVRSKTRLDAVVALVDAKHLPLRLKDSKEAEDQIAFADVVVLNKTDLVTPEELARVEATVRAINPIAKIHRTERSGVNLAEVLDRGAFDLSRVLENDPHFLEADDHDHDHVCGPDCDHDHHHHDHHHHAHGSVSDIHDVTVKSISLRGGEMDPKRFFRWIEKVTQSQGPNILRLKGIIAIKDDPDRYVLQGVHMIIEGDHQRPWKNGETHESRLVFIGRDLDEAVLRRSFEACQAA
;
A
#
# COMPACT_ATOMS: atom_id res chain seq x y z
N MET A 1 -0.67 -3.21 -38.16
CA MET A 1 0.23 -4.15 -37.49
C MET A 1 -0.35 -4.31 -36.11
N ALA A 2 -0.80 -5.48 -35.72
CA ALA A 2 -1.35 -5.69 -34.38
C ALA A 2 -0.20 -5.50 -33.38
N ASP A 3 -0.40 -4.54 -32.49
CA ASP A 3 0.46 -4.29 -31.33
C ASP A 3 0.38 -5.55 -30.46
N ALA A 4 1.44 -6.35 -30.51
CA ALA A 4 1.58 -7.47 -29.60
C ALA A 4 1.85 -6.84 -28.22
N SER A 5 0.81 -6.62 -27.44
CA SER A 5 0.93 -6.23 -26.05
C SER A 5 1.87 -7.23 -25.38
N VAL A 6 3.07 -6.76 -25.03
CA VAL A 6 4.04 -7.58 -24.28
C VAL A 6 3.35 -7.96 -22.98
N HIS A 7 3.06 -9.26 -22.82
CA HIS A 7 2.38 -9.74 -21.62
C HIS A 7 3.37 -9.67 -20.45
N GLN A 8 3.29 -8.57 -19.68
CA GLN A 8 4.11 -8.39 -18.48
C GLN A 8 3.63 -9.35 -17.38
N ILE A 9 4.59 -10.03 -16.76
CA ILE A 9 4.33 -10.97 -15.67
C ILE A 9 4.04 -10.16 -14.38
N PRO A 10 2.89 -10.39 -13.70
CA PRO A 10 2.56 -9.70 -12.47
C PRO A 10 3.47 -10.14 -11.31
N VAL A 11 3.88 -9.17 -10.49
CA VAL A 11 4.73 -9.37 -9.32
C VAL A 11 4.01 -8.89 -8.08
N THR A 12 3.78 -9.78 -7.13
CA THR A 12 3.24 -9.45 -5.80
C THR A 12 4.40 -9.39 -4.80
N VAL A 13 4.55 -8.28 -4.11
CA VAL A 13 5.51 -8.14 -3.00
C VAL A 13 4.80 -8.45 -1.69
N LEU A 14 5.31 -9.47 -0.98
CA LEU A 14 4.81 -9.90 0.32
C LEU A 14 5.73 -9.35 1.40
N THR A 15 5.19 -8.49 2.27
CA THR A 15 5.92 -7.87 3.38
C THR A 15 5.18 -8.06 4.70
N GLY A 16 5.75 -7.61 5.80
CA GLY A 16 5.15 -7.67 7.13
C GLY A 16 6.18 -8.04 8.18
N TYR A 17 5.97 -7.60 9.41
CA TYR A 17 6.92 -7.79 10.50
C TYR A 17 7.19 -9.27 10.82
N LEU A 18 8.28 -9.53 11.55
CA LEU A 18 8.64 -10.88 11.99
C LEU A 18 7.47 -11.57 12.74
N GLY A 19 7.16 -12.79 12.35
CA GLY A 19 6.09 -13.59 12.96
C GLY A 19 4.67 -13.19 12.58
N ALA A 20 4.44 -12.24 11.66
CA ALA A 20 3.11 -11.83 11.22
C ALA A 20 2.35 -12.91 10.44
N GLY A 21 3.05 -13.90 9.89
CA GLY A 21 2.46 -15.04 9.16
C GLY A 21 2.78 -15.08 7.66
N LYS A 22 3.87 -14.40 7.21
CA LYS A 22 4.30 -14.38 5.81
C LYS A 22 4.55 -15.79 5.26
N THR A 23 5.41 -16.56 5.93
CA THR A 23 5.72 -17.93 5.57
C THR A 23 4.47 -18.83 5.55
N THR A 24 3.50 -18.59 6.45
CA THR A 24 2.23 -19.30 6.44
C THR A 24 1.41 -18.99 5.19
N LEU A 25 1.33 -17.71 4.79
CA LEU A 25 0.65 -17.32 3.55
C LEU A 25 1.38 -17.85 2.32
N LEU A 26 2.72 -17.79 2.33
CA LEU A 26 3.54 -18.31 1.25
C LEU A 26 3.32 -19.82 1.04
N ASN A 27 3.33 -20.60 2.12
CA ASN A 27 3.04 -22.04 2.07
C ASN A 27 1.65 -22.34 1.51
N ARG A 28 0.65 -21.51 1.81
CA ARG A 28 -0.67 -21.64 1.20
C ARG A 28 -0.64 -21.33 -0.31
N ILE A 29 0.09 -20.30 -0.73
CA ILE A 29 0.28 -20.00 -2.16
C ILE A 29 0.93 -21.18 -2.88
N LEU A 30 1.92 -21.82 -2.27
CA LEU A 30 2.64 -22.94 -2.84
C LEU A 30 1.85 -24.26 -2.83
N SER A 31 0.92 -24.44 -1.90
CA SER A 31 0.22 -25.73 -1.68
C SER A 31 -1.22 -25.76 -2.19
N GLU A 32 -1.90 -24.62 -2.28
CA GLU A 32 -3.29 -24.55 -2.71
C GLU A 32 -3.38 -24.55 -4.25
N ASN A 33 -4.37 -25.26 -4.78
CA ASN A 33 -4.60 -25.27 -6.23
C ASN A 33 -5.38 -24.00 -6.65
N HIS A 34 -4.66 -23.01 -7.13
CA HIS A 34 -5.20 -21.74 -7.65
C HIS A 34 -5.11 -21.66 -9.18
N GLY A 35 -4.65 -22.72 -9.86
CA GLY A 35 -4.59 -22.82 -11.31
C GLY A 35 -3.52 -21.96 -11.99
N LYS A 36 -2.57 -21.40 -11.22
CA LYS A 36 -1.43 -20.60 -11.69
C LYS A 36 -0.13 -21.18 -11.14
N ARG A 37 0.95 -20.95 -11.86
CA ARG A 37 2.31 -21.31 -11.44
C ARG A 37 3.03 -20.05 -10.98
N TYR A 38 3.54 -20.06 -9.76
CA TYR A 38 4.26 -18.95 -9.19
C TYR A 38 5.75 -19.23 -9.13
N ALA A 39 6.57 -18.25 -9.54
CA ALA A 39 7.95 -18.20 -9.11
C ALA A 39 8.02 -17.44 -7.79
N VAL A 40 8.64 -18.02 -6.78
CA VAL A 40 8.77 -17.42 -5.46
C VAL A 40 10.21 -17.00 -5.23
N ILE A 41 10.42 -15.73 -4.91
CA ILE A 41 11.72 -15.17 -4.56
C ILE A 41 11.67 -14.84 -3.05
N VAL A 42 12.48 -15.53 -2.27
CA VAL A 42 12.61 -15.30 -0.84
C VAL A 42 13.89 -14.52 -0.58
N ASN A 43 13.74 -13.37 0.08
CA ASN A 43 14.87 -12.55 0.50
C ASN A 43 15.06 -12.70 2.00
N GLU A 44 16.05 -13.48 2.42
CA GLU A 44 16.32 -13.73 3.83
C GLU A 44 17.57 -12.99 4.33
N PHE A 45 17.42 -12.39 5.54
CA PHE A 45 18.52 -11.78 6.28
C PHE A 45 19.10 -12.81 7.28
N GLY A 46 20.22 -13.45 6.94
CA GLY A 46 20.92 -14.29 7.90
C GLY A 46 21.79 -15.37 7.29
N GLU A 47 22.83 -15.79 8.01
CA GLU A 47 23.75 -16.87 7.60
C GLU A 47 23.14 -18.28 7.69
N ILE A 48 21.91 -18.43 8.17
CA ILE A 48 21.24 -19.72 8.35
C ILE A 48 19.77 -19.55 7.93
N GLY A 49 19.41 -20.12 6.78
CA GLY A 49 18.05 -20.16 6.22
C GLY A 49 17.08 -21.01 7.07
N ILE A 50 16.72 -20.53 8.25
CA ILE A 50 15.78 -21.25 9.14
C ILE A 50 14.36 -21.24 8.54
N ASP A 51 14.01 -20.20 7.77
CA ASP A 51 12.67 -20.08 7.18
C ASP A 51 12.51 -21.01 5.96
N ASN A 52 13.59 -21.40 5.28
CA ASN A 52 13.53 -22.33 4.15
C ASN A 52 13.08 -23.74 4.55
N ASP A 53 13.47 -24.20 5.73
CA ASP A 53 13.01 -25.50 6.27
C ASP A 53 11.49 -25.47 6.59
N LEU A 54 10.87 -24.29 6.65
CA LEU A 54 9.44 -24.12 6.89
C LEU A 54 8.61 -24.00 5.61
N ILE A 55 9.25 -23.87 4.44
CA ILE A 55 8.57 -23.80 3.15
C ILE A 55 8.27 -25.22 2.65
N VAL A 56 7.02 -25.44 2.28
CA VAL A 56 6.57 -26.73 1.77
C VAL A 56 7.21 -26.98 0.40
N GLU A 57 7.77 -28.18 0.19
CA GLU A 57 8.21 -28.61 -1.14
C GLU A 57 7.02 -28.58 -2.12
N SER A 58 7.18 -27.87 -3.22
CA SER A 58 6.18 -27.72 -4.28
C SER A 58 6.83 -27.93 -5.64
N ASP A 59 6.02 -28.18 -6.68
CA ASP A 59 6.48 -28.22 -8.08
C ASP A 59 6.83 -26.81 -8.61
N GLU A 60 6.71 -25.77 -7.79
CA GLU A 60 7.01 -24.39 -8.11
C GLU A 60 8.49 -24.07 -7.90
N GLU A 61 9.03 -23.16 -8.70
CA GLU A 61 10.45 -22.80 -8.62
C GLU A 61 10.65 -21.77 -7.50
N ILE A 62 11.39 -22.14 -6.44
CA ILE A 62 11.77 -21.26 -5.32
C ILE A 62 13.19 -20.77 -5.54
N TYR A 63 13.39 -19.47 -5.48
CA TYR A 63 14.67 -18.79 -5.66
C TYR A 63 15.07 -18.06 -4.38
N GLU A 64 16.20 -18.45 -3.81
CA GLU A 64 16.77 -17.80 -2.64
C GLU A 64 17.73 -16.70 -3.08
N MET A 65 17.64 -15.55 -2.42
CA MET A 65 18.65 -14.49 -2.55
C MET A 65 19.59 -14.56 -1.35
N ASN A 66 20.80 -15.05 -1.58
CA ASN A 66 21.85 -15.12 -0.56
C ASN A 66 22.57 -13.78 -0.46
N ASN A 67 22.20 -12.92 0.52
CA ASN A 67 22.96 -11.68 0.74
C ASN A 67 22.97 -11.18 2.18
N GLY A 68 24.16 -11.22 2.74
CA GLY A 68 24.51 -10.38 3.89
C GLY A 68 25.00 -9.02 3.40
N CYS A 69 24.18 -8.04 3.20
CA CYS A 69 24.37 -6.60 3.39
C CYS A 69 23.42 -5.72 2.56
N VAL A 70 22.62 -4.98 3.28
CA VAL A 70 22.05 -3.63 3.08
C VAL A 70 21.94 -3.06 1.66
N CYS A 71 20.70 -2.78 1.27
CA CYS A 71 20.18 -1.87 0.21
C CYS A 71 20.65 -2.04 -1.24
N CYS A 72 21.93 -1.86 -1.55
CA CYS A 72 22.40 -1.86 -2.95
C CYS A 72 22.58 -3.26 -3.52
N THR A 73 22.90 -4.25 -2.67
CA THR A 73 23.13 -5.64 -3.09
C THR A 73 21.80 -6.35 -3.37
N VAL A 74 20.81 -6.16 -2.52
CA VAL A 74 19.46 -6.75 -2.66
C VAL A 74 18.82 -6.39 -4.00
N ARG A 75 18.93 -5.13 -4.43
CA ARG A 75 18.39 -4.70 -5.73
C ARG A 75 19.09 -5.37 -6.89
N GLY A 76 20.44 -5.44 -6.88
CA GLY A 76 21.22 -6.07 -7.95
C GLY A 76 20.95 -7.56 -8.07
N ASP A 77 20.78 -8.24 -6.94
CA ASP A 77 20.50 -9.69 -6.94
C ASP A 77 19.05 -9.97 -7.35
N LEU A 78 18.09 -9.16 -6.90
CA LEU A 78 16.71 -9.27 -7.36
C LEU A 78 16.61 -9.10 -8.89
N ILE A 79 17.31 -8.11 -9.46
CA ILE A 79 17.37 -7.91 -10.92
C ILE A 79 17.90 -9.18 -11.60
N ARG A 80 19.01 -9.74 -11.12
CA ARG A 80 19.61 -10.96 -11.71
C ARG A 80 18.67 -12.16 -11.64
N VAL A 81 17.98 -12.36 -10.50
CA VAL A 81 17.01 -13.44 -10.33
C VAL A 81 15.84 -13.24 -11.28
N VAL A 82 15.26 -12.03 -11.33
CA VAL A 82 14.15 -11.73 -12.25
C VAL A 82 14.57 -11.87 -13.70
N GLU A 83 15.75 -11.40 -14.11
CA GLU A 83 16.28 -11.63 -15.46
C GLU A 83 16.45 -13.12 -15.77
N GLY A 84 16.94 -13.90 -14.81
CA GLY A 84 17.06 -15.36 -14.93
C GLY A 84 15.70 -16.03 -15.15
N LEU A 85 14.69 -15.61 -14.40
CA LEU A 85 13.30 -16.04 -14.57
C LEU A 85 12.75 -15.65 -15.94
N MET A 86 13.00 -14.44 -16.39
CA MET A 86 12.52 -13.94 -17.69
C MET A 86 13.14 -14.65 -18.91
N ARG A 87 14.15 -15.47 -18.72
CA ARG A 87 14.65 -16.39 -19.78
C ARG A 87 13.75 -17.61 -20.01
N ARG A 88 12.78 -17.86 -19.09
CA ARG A 88 11.86 -18.99 -19.10
C ARG A 88 10.43 -18.56 -18.74
N PRO A 89 9.88 -17.53 -19.39
CA PRO A 89 8.60 -16.94 -18.98
C PRO A 89 7.41 -17.90 -19.07
N GLU A 90 7.51 -18.95 -19.88
CA GLU A 90 6.47 -19.96 -20.04
C GLU A 90 6.31 -20.91 -18.85
N ARG A 91 7.23 -20.86 -17.89
CA ARG A 91 7.20 -21.73 -16.72
C ARG A 91 6.33 -21.24 -15.58
N PHE A 92 6.03 -19.92 -15.53
CA PHE A 92 5.23 -19.32 -14.46
C PHE A 92 4.34 -18.20 -14.99
N ASP A 93 3.26 -17.99 -14.27
CA ASP A 93 2.21 -17.05 -14.63
C ASP A 93 2.31 -15.76 -13.79
N ALA A 94 2.99 -15.81 -12.63
CA ALA A 94 3.23 -14.69 -11.74
C ALA A 94 4.47 -14.90 -10.87
N ILE A 95 4.94 -13.83 -10.23
CA ILE A 95 6.07 -13.85 -9.29
C ILE A 95 5.58 -13.37 -7.92
N VAL A 96 6.01 -14.03 -6.86
CA VAL A 96 5.87 -13.55 -5.49
C VAL A 96 7.25 -13.27 -4.92
N VAL A 97 7.46 -12.06 -4.41
CA VAL A 97 8.71 -11.67 -3.74
C VAL A 97 8.43 -11.48 -2.26
N GLU A 98 8.94 -12.38 -1.41
CA GLU A 98 8.87 -12.21 0.04
C GLU A 98 10.04 -11.35 0.53
N THR A 99 9.73 -10.31 1.29
CA THR A 99 10.74 -9.51 2.01
C THR A 99 10.91 -10.00 3.44
N THR A 100 12.11 -9.84 4.00
CA THR A 100 12.33 -10.14 5.42
C THR A 100 11.46 -9.27 6.32
N GLY A 101 11.20 -9.75 7.55
CA GLY A 101 10.32 -9.05 8.49
C GLY A 101 10.79 -7.67 8.95
N LEU A 102 12.06 -7.35 8.76
CA LEU A 102 12.67 -6.04 9.08
C LEU A 102 13.02 -5.24 7.83
N ALA A 103 12.69 -5.73 6.63
CA ALA A 103 13.04 -5.04 5.40
C ALA A 103 12.02 -3.94 5.10
N ASP A 104 12.55 -2.81 4.63
CA ASP A 104 11.79 -1.81 3.91
C ASP A 104 11.37 -2.37 2.53
N PRO A 105 10.08 -2.44 2.22
CA PRO A 105 9.61 -2.96 0.92
C PRO A 105 9.92 -2.00 -0.25
N VAL A 106 10.25 -0.74 0.02
CA VAL A 106 10.46 0.31 -0.97
C VAL A 106 11.54 -0.06 -1.99
N PRO A 107 12.76 -0.49 -1.63
CA PRO A 107 13.80 -0.84 -2.59
C PRO A 107 13.40 -2.00 -3.52
N VAL A 108 12.65 -2.98 -2.99
CA VAL A 108 12.15 -4.11 -3.78
C VAL A 108 11.13 -3.61 -4.80
N ALA A 109 10.13 -2.84 -4.37
CA ALA A 109 9.12 -2.30 -5.27
C ALA A 109 9.74 -1.37 -6.33
N GLN A 110 10.68 -0.50 -5.95
CA GLN A 110 11.36 0.41 -6.86
C GLN A 110 12.11 -0.32 -7.98
N THR A 111 12.60 -1.54 -7.76
CA THR A 111 13.29 -2.33 -8.79
C THR A 111 12.38 -2.55 -10.01
N PHE A 112 11.09 -2.79 -9.78
CA PHE A 112 10.11 -3.02 -10.84
C PHE A 112 9.71 -1.77 -11.62
N PHE A 113 10.07 -0.56 -11.13
CA PHE A 113 9.83 0.70 -11.81
C PHE A 113 11.06 1.27 -12.50
N MET A 114 12.25 1.09 -11.89
CA MET A 114 13.45 1.82 -12.28
C MET A 114 14.36 1.06 -13.25
N ASP A 115 14.22 -0.27 -13.29
CA ASP A 115 15.04 -1.10 -14.17
C ASP A 115 14.28 -1.36 -15.46
N ASP A 116 14.79 -0.89 -16.60
CA ASP A 116 14.12 -0.97 -17.89
C ASP A 116 13.93 -2.41 -18.36
N ASP A 117 14.88 -3.30 -18.08
CA ASP A 117 14.81 -4.71 -18.48
C ASP A 117 13.75 -5.46 -17.66
N VAL A 118 13.69 -5.19 -16.35
CA VAL A 118 12.67 -5.74 -15.45
C VAL A 118 11.30 -5.19 -15.81
N ARG A 119 11.17 -3.86 -15.93
CA ARG A 119 9.91 -3.16 -16.23
C ARG A 119 9.30 -3.57 -17.58
N SER A 120 10.15 -3.85 -18.59
CA SER A 120 9.65 -4.29 -19.90
C SER A 120 8.96 -5.65 -19.87
N LYS A 121 9.27 -6.49 -18.88
CA LYS A 121 8.85 -7.90 -18.79
C LYS A 121 7.92 -8.19 -17.63
N THR A 122 7.95 -7.35 -16.59
CA THR A 122 7.15 -7.51 -15.37
C THR A 122 6.37 -6.26 -15.04
N ARG A 123 5.32 -6.40 -14.26
CA ARG A 123 4.58 -5.28 -13.67
C ARG A 123 4.33 -5.55 -12.19
N LEU A 124 4.48 -4.53 -11.36
CA LEU A 124 4.09 -4.64 -9.97
C LEU A 124 2.56 -4.80 -9.88
N ASP A 125 2.12 -5.87 -9.26
CA ASP A 125 0.69 -6.19 -9.10
C ASP A 125 0.13 -5.60 -7.82
N ALA A 126 0.76 -5.92 -6.69
CA ALA A 126 0.36 -5.43 -5.37
C ALA A 126 1.51 -5.54 -4.37
N VAL A 127 1.48 -4.69 -3.36
CA VAL A 127 2.22 -4.88 -2.11
C VAL A 127 1.24 -5.35 -1.03
N VAL A 128 1.48 -6.54 -0.50
CA VAL A 128 0.66 -7.18 0.51
C VAL A 128 1.41 -7.19 1.84
N ALA A 129 0.90 -6.48 2.84
CA ALA A 129 1.48 -6.46 4.17
C ALA A 129 0.71 -7.38 5.12
N LEU A 130 1.42 -8.32 5.75
CA LEU A 130 0.86 -9.11 6.85
C LEU A 130 1.09 -8.37 8.17
N VAL A 131 0.02 -8.20 8.94
CA VAL A 131 0.00 -7.50 10.21
C VAL A 131 -0.52 -8.43 11.30
N ASP A 132 0.26 -8.62 12.35
CA ASP A 132 -0.15 -9.37 13.55
C ASP A 132 -1.04 -8.47 14.43
N ALA A 133 -2.34 -8.77 14.48
CA ALA A 133 -3.32 -7.97 15.23
C ALA A 133 -2.97 -7.85 16.72
N LYS A 134 -2.38 -8.89 17.32
CA LYS A 134 -2.03 -8.90 18.74
C LYS A 134 -0.81 -8.06 19.06
N HIS A 135 0.19 -8.07 18.17
CA HIS A 135 1.48 -7.45 18.47
C HIS A 135 1.69 -6.10 17.76
N LEU A 136 0.82 -5.69 16.84
CA LEU A 136 0.97 -4.41 16.15
C LEU A 136 1.17 -3.21 17.09
N PRO A 137 0.37 -3.03 18.18
CA PRO A 137 0.54 -1.87 19.06
C PRO A 137 1.93 -1.79 19.72
N LEU A 138 2.57 -2.94 19.94
CA LEU A 138 3.92 -3.00 20.44
C LEU A 138 4.94 -2.67 19.34
N ARG A 139 4.74 -3.25 18.14
CA ARG A 139 5.68 -3.06 17.03
C ARG A 139 5.74 -1.63 16.51
N LEU A 140 4.63 -0.93 16.52
CA LEU A 140 4.61 0.49 16.15
C LEU A 140 5.40 1.39 17.12
N LYS A 141 5.65 0.93 18.37
CA LYS A 141 6.49 1.64 19.34
C LYS A 141 7.97 1.38 19.12
N ASP A 142 8.31 0.18 18.66
CA ASP A 142 9.68 -0.33 18.62
C ASP A 142 10.32 -0.25 17.24
N SER A 143 9.51 -0.13 16.17
CA SER A 143 9.99 -0.29 14.79
C SER A 143 9.24 0.62 13.81
N LYS A 144 10.02 1.42 13.09
CA LYS A 144 9.53 2.21 11.96
C LYS A 144 9.14 1.32 10.76
N GLU A 145 9.80 0.19 10.61
CA GLU A 145 9.57 -0.75 9.52
C GLU A 145 8.14 -1.29 9.54
N ALA A 146 7.58 -1.53 10.74
CA ALA A 146 6.20 -1.98 10.87
C ALA A 146 5.20 -0.93 10.35
N GLU A 147 5.46 0.34 10.61
CA GLU A 147 4.68 1.46 10.10
C GLU A 147 4.84 1.63 8.59
N ASP A 148 6.08 1.56 8.08
CA ASP A 148 6.39 1.67 6.65
C ASP A 148 5.74 0.57 5.83
N GLN A 149 5.78 -0.67 6.31
CA GLN A 149 5.15 -1.81 5.65
C GLN A 149 3.63 -1.61 5.48
N ILE A 150 2.96 -1.07 6.50
CA ILE A 150 1.53 -0.74 6.42
C ILE A 150 1.29 0.44 5.47
N ALA A 151 2.08 1.50 5.60
CA ALA A 151 1.95 2.71 4.77
C ALA A 151 2.10 2.41 3.28
N PHE A 152 2.96 1.45 2.97
CA PHE A 152 3.29 1.08 1.60
C PHE A 152 2.33 0.07 0.97
N ALA A 153 1.53 -0.63 1.79
CA ALA A 153 0.67 -1.73 1.35
C ALA A 153 -0.50 -1.27 0.48
N ASP A 154 -0.83 -2.06 -0.53
CA ASP A 154 -2.10 -2.00 -1.25
C ASP A 154 -3.17 -2.86 -0.56
N VAL A 155 -2.72 -3.97 0.03
CA VAL A 155 -3.55 -4.91 0.78
C VAL A 155 -2.90 -5.18 2.13
N VAL A 156 -3.69 -5.09 3.19
CA VAL A 156 -3.29 -5.48 4.55
C VAL A 156 -4.02 -6.75 4.95
N VAL A 157 -3.27 -7.80 5.19
CA VAL A 157 -3.79 -9.04 5.80
C VAL A 157 -3.61 -8.92 7.31
N LEU A 158 -4.68 -8.47 7.99
CA LEU A 158 -4.72 -8.35 9.44
C LEU A 158 -4.93 -9.75 10.03
N ASN A 159 -3.83 -10.37 10.42
CA ASN A 159 -3.76 -11.76 10.82
C ASN A 159 -3.82 -11.96 12.33
N LYS A 160 -4.09 -13.19 12.78
CA LYS A 160 -4.21 -13.59 14.19
C LYS A 160 -5.32 -12.85 14.91
N THR A 161 -6.43 -12.60 14.22
CA THR A 161 -7.59 -11.92 14.81
C THR A 161 -8.27 -12.74 15.90
N ASP A 162 -8.01 -14.04 15.94
CA ASP A 162 -8.40 -14.96 17.02
C ASP A 162 -7.69 -14.72 18.37
N LEU A 163 -6.60 -13.94 18.38
CA LEU A 163 -5.81 -13.66 19.58
C LEU A 163 -6.16 -12.32 20.24
N VAL A 164 -7.15 -11.60 19.72
CA VAL A 164 -7.57 -10.27 20.22
C VAL A 164 -9.07 -10.23 20.46
N THR A 165 -9.50 -9.36 21.37
CA THR A 165 -10.93 -9.09 21.57
C THR A 165 -11.49 -8.25 20.43
N PRO A 166 -12.82 -8.20 20.23
CA PRO A 166 -13.43 -7.33 19.22
C PRO A 166 -13.05 -5.85 19.38
N GLU A 167 -12.91 -5.37 20.62
CA GLU A 167 -12.54 -3.99 20.93
C GLU A 167 -11.05 -3.72 20.61
N GLU A 168 -10.18 -4.68 20.90
CA GLU A 168 -8.76 -4.62 20.53
C GLU A 168 -8.61 -4.61 19.00
N LEU A 169 -9.36 -5.50 18.31
CA LEU A 169 -9.35 -5.59 16.86
C LEU A 169 -9.80 -4.27 16.20
N ALA A 170 -10.88 -3.67 16.69
CA ALA A 170 -11.37 -2.41 16.19
C ALA A 170 -10.33 -1.27 16.34
N ARG A 171 -9.61 -1.23 17.50
CA ARG A 171 -8.52 -0.26 17.71
C ARG A 171 -7.34 -0.49 16.75
N VAL A 172 -6.95 -1.74 16.56
CA VAL A 172 -5.86 -2.11 15.65
C VAL A 172 -6.21 -1.73 14.21
N GLU A 173 -7.44 -2.00 13.78
CA GLU A 173 -7.91 -1.66 12.46
C GLU A 173 -7.97 -0.14 12.26
N ALA A 174 -8.46 0.61 13.25
CA ALA A 174 -8.44 2.08 13.23
C ALA A 174 -7.00 2.63 13.11
N THR A 175 -6.03 2.00 13.81
CA THR A 175 -4.61 2.37 13.68
C THR A 175 -4.09 2.10 12.27
N VAL A 176 -4.39 0.95 11.68
CA VAL A 176 -4.00 0.64 10.30
C VAL A 176 -4.61 1.65 9.33
N ARG A 177 -5.90 2.01 9.50
CA ARG A 177 -6.58 3.02 8.69
C ARG A 177 -5.98 4.42 8.84
N ALA A 178 -5.56 4.79 10.05
CA ALA A 178 -4.89 6.07 10.29
C ALA A 178 -3.55 6.18 9.54
N ILE A 179 -2.79 5.08 9.45
CA ILE A 179 -1.53 5.02 8.69
C ILE A 179 -1.83 4.98 7.18
N ASN A 180 -2.73 4.09 6.76
CA ASN A 180 -3.02 3.84 5.35
C ASN A 180 -4.54 3.65 5.13
N PRO A 181 -5.26 4.74 4.85
CA PRO A 181 -6.71 4.69 4.64
C PRO A 181 -7.10 4.00 3.34
N ILE A 182 -6.19 3.92 2.36
CA ILE A 182 -6.45 3.38 1.03
C ILE A 182 -6.14 1.88 0.89
N ALA A 183 -5.52 1.25 1.88
CA ALA A 183 -5.25 -0.18 1.83
C ALA A 183 -6.54 -1.00 2.06
N LYS A 184 -6.73 -2.05 1.27
CA LYS A 184 -7.81 -3.01 1.54
C LYS A 184 -7.42 -3.91 2.70
N ILE A 185 -8.24 -3.97 3.76
CA ILE A 185 -7.97 -4.78 4.95
C ILE A 185 -8.76 -6.09 4.88
N HIS A 186 -8.07 -7.22 5.08
CA HIS A 186 -8.66 -8.54 5.26
C HIS A 186 -8.34 -9.08 6.64
N ARG A 187 -9.37 -9.33 7.45
CA ARG A 187 -9.24 -9.97 8.77
C ARG A 187 -9.07 -11.46 8.59
N THR A 188 -8.05 -12.04 9.23
CA THR A 188 -7.72 -13.46 9.04
C THR A 188 -7.19 -14.10 10.32
N GLU A 189 -7.32 -15.43 10.33
CA GLU A 189 -6.67 -16.33 11.26
C GLU A 189 -5.76 -17.26 10.47
N ARG A 190 -4.54 -17.50 10.93
CA ARG A 190 -3.55 -18.35 10.27
C ARG A 190 -3.34 -18.01 8.79
N SER A 191 -3.34 -16.73 8.46
CA SER A 191 -3.24 -16.21 7.09
C SER A 191 -4.32 -16.76 6.13
N GLY A 192 -5.50 -17.09 6.64
CA GLY A 192 -6.62 -17.72 5.93
C GLY A 192 -7.37 -16.78 5.00
N VAL A 193 -6.70 -15.88 4.29
CA VAL A 193 -7.28 -15.02 3.27
C VAL A 193 -7.56 -15.83 1.99
N ASN A 194 -8.60 -15.44 1.24
CA ASN A 194 -8.78 -15.96 -0.12
C ASN A 194 -7.62 -15.46 -0.99
N LEU A 195 -6.86 -16.36 -1.61
CA LEU A 195 -5.67 -16.01 -2.40
C LEU A 195 -6.00 -15.07 -3.57
N ALA A 196 -7.18 -15.15 -4.17
CA ALA A 196 -7.65 -14.21 -5.18
C ALA A 196 -7.79 -12.77 -4.65
N GLU A 197 -7.81 -12.56 -3.33
CA GLU A 197 -7.88 -11.24 -2.71
C GLU A 197 -6.50 -10.61 -2.46
N VAL A 198 -5.43 -11.36 -2.63
CA VAL A 198 -4.05 -10.91 -2.39
C VAL A 198 -3.14 -11.07 -3.60
N LEU A 199 -3.49 -11.93 -4.57
CA LEU A 199 -2.71 -12.20 -5.77
C LEU A 199 -3.46 -11.75 -7.02
N ASP A 200 -2.71 -11.28 -8.03
CA ASP A 200 -3.23 -10.81 -9.33
C ASP A 200 -4.37 -9.78 -9.19
N ARG A 201 -4.19 -8.88 -8.24
CA ARG A 201 -5.18 -7.86 -7.91
C ARG A 201 -5.19 -6.70 -8.88
N GLY A 202 -4.06 -6.46 -9.56
CA GLY A 202 -3.86 -5.21 -10.30
C GLY A 202 -4.01 -3.99 -9.37
N ALA A 203 -3.62 -4.12 -8.11
CA ALA A 203 -3.81 -3.06 -7.11
C ALA A 203 -2.92 -1.84 -7.39
N PHE A 204 -1.92 -2.01 -8.22
CA PHE A 204 -1.16 -0.93 -8.86
C PHE A 204 -1.86 -0.37 -10.10
N ASP A 205 -2.81 -1.07 -10.68
CA ASP A 205 -3.70 -0.53 -11.70
C ASP A 205 -4.91 0.12 -11.02
N LEU A 206 -4.82 1.42 -10.79
CA LEU A 206 -5.86 2.17 -10.09
C LEU A 206 -7.20 2.16 -10.82
N SER A 207 -7.23 1.96 -12.16
CA SER A 207 -8.49 1.77 -12.88
C SER A 207 -9.21 0.52 -12.44
N ARG A 208 -8.47 -0.57 -12.33
CA ARG A 208 -9.02 -1.86 -11.90
C ARG A 208 -9.49 -1.82 -10.45
N VAL A 209 -8.77 -1.06 -9.61
CA VAL A 209 -9.19 -0.83 -8.22
C VAL A 209 -10.51 -0.05 -8.19
N LEU A 210 -10.64 1.00 -8.98
CA LEU A 210 -11.84 1.85 -9.03
C LEU A 210 -13.03 1.21 -9.74
N GLU A 211 -12.80 0.27 -10.65
CA GLU A 211 -13.87 -0.55 -11.21
C GLU A 211 -14.49 -1.47 -10.16
N ASN A 212 -13.65 -1.99 -9.26
CA ASN A 212 -14.07 -2.87 -8.17
C ASN A 212 -14.59 -2.10 -6.95
N ASP A 213 -14.05 -0.91 -6.69
CA ASP A 213 -14.42 -0.04 -5.58
C ASP A 213 -14.42 1.43 -6.04
N PRO A 214 -15.55 1.95 -6.52
CA PRO A 214 -15.66 3.34 -6.98
C PRO A 214 -15.37 4.38 -5.89
N HIS A 215 -15.51 4.00 -4.62
CA HIS A 215 -15.31 4.87 -3.46
C HIS A 215 -13.91 4.75 -2.84
N PHE A 216 -13.02 3.99 -3.46
CA PHE A 216 -11.66 3.68 -2.97
C PHE A 216 -10.84 4.90 -2.50
N LEU A 217 -11.04 6.09 -3.10
CA LEU A 217 -10.37 7.34 -2.68
C LEU A 217 -11.28 8.25 -1.85
N GLU A 218 -12.48 7.79 -1.48
CA GLU A 218 -13.32 8.49 -0.53
C GLU A 218 -12.84 8.12 0.87
N ALA A 219 -11.91 8.91 1.42
CA ALA A 219 -11.62 8.83 2.84
C ALA A 219 -12.91 9.14 3.59
N ASP A 220 -13.27 8.31 4.58
CA ASP A 220 -14.35 8.62 5.50
C ASP A 220 -13.99 9.96 6.18
N ASP A 221 -14.58 11.06 5.70
CA ASP A 221 -14.53 12.36 6.36
C ASP A 221 -15.36 12.26 7.65
N HIS A 222 -14.82 11.59 8.65
CA HIS A 222 -15.25 11.78 10.03
C HIS A 222 -14.63 13.07 10.55
N ASP A 223 -15.04 14.18 9.94
CA ASP A 223 -14.82 15.51 10.48
C ASP A 223 -15.65 15.61 11.76
N HIS A 224 -15.02 15.43 12.90
CA HIS A 224 -15.59 15.74 14.21
C HIS A 224 -15.53 17.25 14.48
N ASP A 225 -15.98 18.06 13.53
CA ASP A 225 -16.34 19.45 13.79
C ASP A 225 -17.77 19.50 14.35
N HIS A 226 -17.91 19.16 15.63
CA HIS A 226 -19.05 19.61 16.39
C HIS A 226 -18.89 21.11 16.64
N VAL A 227 -19.31 21.92 15.66
CA VAL A 227 -19.59 23.33 15.90
C VAL A 227 -20.81 23.38 16.81
N CYS A 228 -20.58 23.57 18.10
CA CYS A 228 -21.64 23.95 19.02
C CYS A 228 -22.22 25.32 18.58
N GLY A 229 -23.45 25.29 18.07
CA GLY A 229 -24.21 26.51 17.81
C GLY A 229 -24.52 27.27 19.12
N PRO A 230 -24.83 28.61 19.05
CA PRO A 230 -24.94 29.47 20.22
C PRO A 230 -26.18 29.23 21.11
N ASP A 231 -26.97 28.19 20.90
CA ASP A 231 -28.24 27.93 21.63
C ASP A 231 -28.22 26.62 22.47
N CYS A 232 -27.08 26.19 23.00
CA CYS A 232 -27.04 25.10 23.98
C CYS A 232 -27.19 25.68 25.40
N ASP A 233 -28.42 25.69 25.92
CA ASP A 233 -28.76 26.05 27.29
C ASP A 233 -28.30 24.93 28.24
N HIS A 234 -27.34 25.19 29.11
CA HIS A 234 -26.86 24.28 30.13
C HIS A 234 -27.44 24.61 31.48
N ASP A 235 -28.47 23.91 31.86
CA ASP A 235 -28.96 23.89 33.22
C ASP A 235 -28.04 23.06 34.10
N HIS A 236 -27.50 23.68 35.15
CA HIS A 236 -26.56 23.07 36.08
C HIS A 236 -27.30 22.21 37.10
N HIS A 237 -27.13 20.87 36.99
CA HIS A 237 -27.38 19.97 38.12
C HIS A 237 -26.09 19.27 38.50
N HIS A 238 -25.57 19.58 39.68
CA HIS A 238 -24.52 18.87 40.38
C HIS A 238 -24.99 17.46 40.76
N HIS A 239 -24.35 16.42 40.16
CA HIS A 239 -24.33 15.10 40.75
C HIS A 239 -22.93 14.52 40.59
N ASP A 240 -22.31 14.23 41.76
CA ASP A 240 -21.09 13.44 41.89
C ASP A 240 -21.28 12.06 41.27
N HIS A 241 -20.59 11.75 40.19
CA HIS A 241 -20.44 10.37 39.73
C HIS A 241 -19.02 10.12 39.22
N HIS A 242 -18.49 9.03 39.71
CA HIS A 242 -17.21 8.41 39.46
C HIS A 242 -16.80 8.47 38.00
N HIS A 243 -15.59 8.98 37.75
CA HIS A 243 -14.94 8.99 36.45
C HIS A 243 -14.68 7.55 35.96
N HIS A 244 -15.48 7.06 35.05
CA HIS A 244 -15.08 6.05 34.11
C HIS A 244 -14.36 6.80 32.97
N ALA A 245 -13.05 6.61 32.90
CA ALA A 245 -12.22 7.12 31.83
C ALA A 245 -12.69 6.52 30.49
N HIS A 246 -13.38 7.31 29.69
CA HIS A 246 -13.46 7.05 28.25
C HIS A 246 -12.08 7.32 27.70
N GLY A 247 -11.35 6.26 27.34
CA GLY A 247 -10.06 6.35 26.68
C GLY A 247 -10.23 7.14 25.38
N SER A 248 -9.73 8.35 25.39
CA SER A 248 -9.61 9.16 24.18
C SER A 248 -8.62 8.45 23.23
N VAL A 249 -8.85 8.58 21.93
CA VAL A 249 -7.99 8.07 20.83
C VAL A 249 -6.55 8.63 20.91
N SER A 250 -6.26 9.51 21.88
CA SER A 250 -4.98 10.18 22.11
C SER A 250 -3.84 9.31 22.67
N ASP A 251 -4.07 8.03 22.97
CA ASP A 251 -3.03 7.10 23.45
C ASP A 251 -2.37 6.28 22.33
N ILE A 252 -2.65 6.58 21.08
CA ILE A 252 -1.91 6.02 19.94
C ILE A 252 -0.65 6.87 19.79
N HIS A 253 0.42 6.41 20.42
CA HIS A 253 1.72 7.04 20.43
C HIS A 253 2.28 7.23 19.02
N ASP A 254 2.74 8.46 18.73
CA ASP A 254 3.73 8.88 17.72
C ASP A 254 3.78 8.05 16.42
N VAL A 255 2.63 7.85 15.79
CA VAL A 255 2.59 7.45 14.38
C VAL A 255 3.20 8.59 13.60
N THR A 256 4.40 8.35 13.03
CA THR A 256 5.14 9.39 12.30
C THR A 256 4.63 9.54 10.88
N VAL A 257 4.01 8.50 10.35
CA VAL A 257 3.37 8.50 9.02
C VAL A 257 1.99 9.14 9.12
N LYS A 258 1.71 10.04 8.18
CA LYS A 258 0.40 10.68 8.03
C LYS A 258 -0.15 10.45 6.64
N SER A 259 -1.47 10.36 6.56
CA SER A 259 -2.19 10.36 5.30
C SER A 259 -2.83 11.73 5.08
N ILE A 260 -2.63 12.29 3.89
CA ILE A 260 -3.20 13.59 3.48
C ILE A 260 -4.03 13.35 2.23
N SER A 261 -5.34 13.57 2.33
CA SER A 261 -6.27 13.50 1.23
C SER A 261 -6.54 14.91 0.67
N LEU A 262 -6.36 15.07 -0.64
CA LEU A 262 -6.61 16.31 -1.37
C LEU A 262 -7.77 16.09 -2.33
N ARG A 263 -8.69 17.05 -2.39
CA ARG A 263 -9.82 17.05 -3.33
C ARG A 263 -9.88 18.39 -4.07
N GLY A 264 -10.29 18.37 -5.32
CA GLY A 264 -10.46 19.56 -6.12
C GLY A 264 -11.22 19.27 -7.41
N GLY A 265 -11.62 20.31 -8.12
CA GLY A 265 -12.23 20.18 -9.45
C GLY A 265 -11.23 19.81 -10.54
N GLU A 266 -11.53 20.24 -11.76
CA GLU A 266 -10.62 20.08 -12.89
C GLU A 266 -9.33 20.87 -12.69
N MET A 267 -8.20 20.25 -13.05
CA MET A 267 -6.86 20.83 -12.92
C MET A 267 -6.35 21.41 -14.23
N ASP A 268 -5.72 22.57 -14.16
CA ASP A 268 -4.93 23.08 -15.27
C ASP A 268 -3.70 22.18 -15.49
N PRO A 269 -3.52 21.58 -16.67
CA PRO A 269 -2.46 20.59 -16.89
C PRO A 269 -1.06 21.18 -16.65
N LYS A 270 -0.80 22.43 -17.07
CA LYS A 270 0.53 23.05 -16.92
C LYS A 270 0.86 23.34 -15.45
N ARG A 271 -0.14 23.73 -14.66
CA ARG A 271 0.04 24.00 -13.23
C ARG A 271 0.19 22.71 -12.47
N PHE A 272 -0.66 21.72 -12.74
CA PHE A 272 -0.67 20.44 -12.04
C PHE A 272 0.62 19.65 -12.26
N PHE A 273 1.05 19.43 -13.50
CA PHE A 273 2.26 18.64 -13.76
C PHE A 273 3.54 19.33 -13.23
N ARG A 274 3.61 20.66 -13.28
CA ARG A 274 4.71 21.38 -12.65
C ARG A 274 4.67 21.29 -11.11
N TRP A 275 3.47 21.29 -10.53
CA TRP A 275 3.29 21.18 -9.10
C TRP A 275 3.71 19.82 -8.59
N ILE A 276 3.24 18.73 -9.20
CA ILE A 276 3.57 17.37 -8.75
C ILE A 276 5.06 17.07 -8.91
N GLU A 277 5.68 17.53 -9.98
CA GLU A 277 7.14 17.46 -10.17
C GLU A 277 7.88 18.17 -9.03
N LYS A 278 7.47 19.38 -8.69
CA LYS A 278 8.06 20.15 -7.59
C LYS A 278 7.87 19.47 -6.24
N VAL A 279 6.69 18.93 -5.96
CA VAL A 279 6.40 18.17 -4.73
C VAL A 279 7.32 16.96 -4.66
N THR A 280 7.46 16.21 -5.75
CA THR A 280 8.34 15.03 -5.81
C THR A 280 9.80 15.41 -5.55
N GLN A 281 10.28 16.48 -6.16
CA GLN A 281 11.66 16.96 -5.96
C GLN A 281 11.93 17.44 -4.53
N SER A 282 10.96 18.12 -3.89
CA SER A 282 11.16 18.74 -2.58
C SER A 282 10.81 17.84 -1.40
N GLN A 283 9.81 16.97 -1.54
CA GLN A 283 9.27 16.12 -0.47
C GLN A 283 9.29 14.62 -0.82
N GLY A 284 9.77 14.24 -1.99
CA GLY A 284 9.80 12.85 -2.45
C GLY A 284 10.39 11.86 -1.46
N PRO A 285 11.51 12.16 -0.76
CA PRO A 285 12.06 11.28 0.27
C PRO A 285 11.08 10.99 1.43
N ASN A 286 10.14 11.90 1.68
CA ASN A 286 9.15 11.79 2.75
C ASN A 286 7.84 11.13 2.30
N ILE A 287 7.60 11.04 0.99
CA ILE A 287 6.42 10.39 0.43
C ILE A 287 6.67 8.90 0.34
N LEU A 288 5.95 8.10 1.10
CA LEU A 288 6.00 6.64 1.04
C LEU A 288 5.10 6.12 -0.08
N ARG A 289 3.88 6.64 -0.17
CA ARG A 289 2.89 6.23 -1.15
C ARG A 289 2.09 7.43 -1.66
N LEU A 290 1.73 7.39 -2.94
CA LEU A 290 0.83 8.35 -3.55
C LEU A 290 -0.12 7.61 -4.50
N LYS A 291 -1.42 7.92 -4.41
CA LYS A 291 -2.44 7.44 -5.36
C LYS A 291 -3.46 8.53 -5.61
N GLY A 292 -3.90 8.66 -6.85
CA GLY A 292 -4.93 9.63 -7.18
C GLY A 292 -5.51 9.51 -8.57
N ILE A 293 -6.65 10.17 -8.72
CA ILE A 293 -7.30 10.41 -10.00
C ILE A 293 -7.36 11.90 -10.17
N ILE A 294 -6.96 12.36 -11.32
CA ILE A 294 -6.93 13.78 -11.65
C ILE A 294 -7.85 14.03 -12.84
N ALA A 295 -8.78 14.94 -12.66
CA ALA A 295 -9.56 15.50 -13.73
C ALA A 295 -8.74 16.62 -14.39
N ILE A 296 -8.22 16.37 -15.55
CA ILE A 296 -7.46 17.38 -16.30
C ILE A 296 -8.44 18.17 -17.19
N LYS A 297 -8.35 19.49 -17.16
CA LYS A 297 -9.19 20.36 -17.98
C LYS A 297 -9.05 20.04 -19.46
N ASP A 298 -10.19 19.94 -20.14
CA ASP A 298 -10.30 19.64 -21.57
C ASP A 298 -9.82 18.22 -21.96
N ASP A 299 -9.59 17.34 -20.97
CA ASP A 299 -9.23 15.95 -21.18
C ASP A 299 -10.46 15.05 -20.92
N PRO A 300 -10.91 14.26 -21.90
CA PRO A 300 -12.07 13.36 -21.70
C PRO A 300 -11.75 12.17 -20.80
N ASP A 301 -10.45 11.86 -20.61
CA ASP A 301 -10.01 10.69 -19.90
C ASP A 301 -9.62 11.01 -18.46
N ARG A 302 -9.76 10.02 -17.58
CA ARG A 302 -9.24 10.09 -16.22
C ARG A 302 -7.73 9.95 -16.26
N TYR A 303 -7.02 10.91 -15.69
CA TYR A 303 -5.58 10.79 -15.48
C TYR A 303 -5.31 10.17 -14.12
N VAL A 304 -4.73 8.99 -14.10
CA VAL A 304 -4.42 8.27 -12.87
C VAL A 304 -2.97 8.47 -12.52
N LEU A 305 -2.73 8.80 -11.25
CA LEU A 305 -1.42 9.07 -10.71
C LEU A 305 -1.13 8.10 -9.56
N GLN A 306 0.04 7.50 -9.58
CA GLN A 306 0.52 6.68 -8.50
C GLN A 306 2.00 6.93 -8.25
N GLY A 307 2.41 6.76 -7.01
CA GLY A 307 3.80 6.99 -6.63
C GLY A 307 4.25 6.06 -5.52
N VAL A 308 5.52 5.74 -5.62
CA VAL A 308 6.28 4.96 -4.66
C VAL A 308 7.54 5.74 -4.36
N HIS A 309 7.59 6.33 -3.17
CA HIS A 309 8.69 7.19 -2.77
C HIS A 309 8.90 8.32 -3.81
N MET A 310 10.08 8.46 -4.37
CA MET A 310 10.40 9.52 -5.36
C MET A 310 9.94 9.21 -6.78
N ILE A 311 9.38 8.02 -7.04
CA ILE A 311 8.95 7.61 -8.36
C ILE A 311 7.45 7.85 -8.47
N ILE A 312 7.04 8.69 -9.39
CA ILE A 312 5.63 8.95 -9.69
C ILE A 312 5.39 8.62 -11.15
N GLU A 313 4.38 7.81 -11.39
CA GLU A 313 3.88 7.46 -12.71
C GLU A 313 2.45 7.92 -12.86
N GLY A 314 2.10 8.34 -14.07
CA GLY A 314 0.74 8.71 -14.40
C GLY A 314 0.40 8.29 -15.81
N ASP A 315 -0.85 7.88 -16.02
CA ASP A 315 -1.34 7.44 -17.31
C ASP A 315 -2.82 7.81 -17.49
N HIS A 316 -3.20 8.01 -18.75
CA HIS A 316 -4.59 8.14 -19.11
C HIS A 316 -5.26 6.77 -19.07
N GLN A 317 -6.47 6.75 -18.56
CA GLN A 317 -7.24 5.53 -18.49
C GLN A 317 -8.52 5.65 -19.33
N ARG A 318 -9.64 5.23 -18.78
CA ARG A 318 -10.92 5.32 -19.45
C ARG A 318 -11.49 6.73 -19.42
N PRO A 319 -12.36 7.08 -20.38
CA PRO A 319 -13.16 8.30 -20.30
C PRO A 319 -14.03 8.35 -19.02
N TRP A 320 -14.28 9.57 -18.56
CA TRP A 320 -15.29 9.79 -17.52
C TRP A 320 -16.65 9.23 -17.98
N LYS A 321 -17.35 8.56 -17.10
CA LYS A 321 -18.69 8.04 -17.40
C LYS A 321 -19.70 9.19 -17.45
N ASN A 322 -20.77 9.02 -18.24
CA ASN A 322 -21.86 10.01 -18.27
C ASN A 322 -22.47 10.18 -16.87
N GLY A 323 -22.45 11.43 -16.37
CA GLY A 323 -22.94 11.77 -15.02
C GLY A 323 -21.91 11.57 -13.91
N GLU A 324 -20.70 11.11 -14.21
CA GLU A 324 -19.58 11.06 -13.25
C GLU A 324 -19.02 12.49 -13.04
N THR A 325 -18.82 12.87 -11.80
CA THR A 325 -18.24 14.18 -11.47
C THR A 325 -16.76 14.20 -11.83
N HIS A 326 -16.33 15.20 -12.60
CA HIS A 326 -14.91 15.45 -12.89
C HIS A 326 -14.25 16.05 -11.66
N GLU A 327 -13.84 15.21 -10.73
CA GLU A 327 -13.20 15.59 -9.47
C GLU A 327 -11.82 14.99 -9.38
N SER A 328 -10.85 15.82 -9.00
CA SER A 328 -9.50 15.38 -8.69
C SER A 328 -9.40 14.94 -7.24
N ARG A 329 -8.88 13.74 -7.00
CA ARG A 329 -8.65 13.15 -5.68
C ARG A 329 -7.23 12.60 -5.62
N LEU A 330 -6.47 12.98 -4.60
CA LEU A 330 -5.08 12.58 -4.45
C LEU A 330 -4.78 12.31 -2.98
N VAL A 331 -4.22 11.15 -2.68
CA VAL A 331 -3.84 10.73 -1.34
C VAL A 331 -2.32 10.58 -1.27
N PHE A 332 -1.72 11.32 -0.34
CA PHE A 332 -0.33 11.17 0.06
C PHE A 332 -0.25 10.40 1.37
N ILE A 333 0.65 9.45 1.46
CA ILE A 333 1.03 8.78 2.69
C ILE A 333 2.52 9.00 2.88
N GLY A 334 2.94 9.55 4.01
CA GLY A 334 4.35 9.86 4.24
C GLY A 334 4.62 10.51 5.58
N ARG A 335 5.88 10.88 5.80
CA ARG A 335 6.37 11.52 7.01
C ARG A 335 6.66 12.99 6.77
N ASP A 336 6.51 13.80 7.81
CA ASP A 336 6.89 15.23 7.79
C ASP A 336 6.31 16.01 6.59
N LEU A 337 5.14 15.59 6.09
CA LEU A 337 4.45 16.26 5.02
C LEU A 337 3.71 17.50 5.56
N ASP A 338 3.92 18.65 4.94
CA ASP A 338 3.19 19.88 5.28
C ASP A 338 1.84 19.89 4.56
N GLU A 339 0.80 19.44 5.27
CA GLU A 339 -0.57 19.37 4.75
C GLU A 339 -1.08 20.73 4.27
N ALA A 340 -0.82 21.79 5.04
CA ALA A 340 -1.31 23.12 4.69
C ALA A 340 -0.68 23.67 3.39
N VAL A 341 0.59 23.35 3.17
CA VAL A 341 1.29 23.70 1.94
C VAL A 341 0.80 22.84 0.77
N LEU A 342 0.66 21.53 0.97
CA LEU A 342 0.16 20.61 -0.07
C LEU A 342 -1.24 21.01 -0.50
N ARG A 343 -2.16 21.23 0.45
CA ARG A 343 -3.55 21.59 0.19
C ARG A 343 -3.66 22.90 -0.59
N ARG A 344 -3.06 23.98 -0.10
CA ARG A 344 -3.09 25.30 -0.77
C ARG A 344 -2.46 25.27 -2.16
N SER A 345 -1.35 24.54 -2.31
CA SER A 345 -0.65 24.48 -3.61
C SER A 345 -1.37 23.59 -4.62
N PHE A 346 -2.08 22.54 -4.17
CA PHE A 346 -2.95 21.73 -5.00
C PHE A 346 -4.17 22.50 -5.47
N GLU A 347 -4.84 23.24 -4.57
CA GLU A 347 -5.97 24.10 -4.89
C GLU A 347 -5.59 25.16 -5.94
N ALA A 348 -4.39 25.71 -5.86
CA ALA A 348 -3.88 26.66 -6.85
C ALA A 348 -3.66 26.08 -8.26
N CYS A 349 -3.71 24.75 -8.40
CA CYS A 349 -3.63 24.07 -9.69
C CYS A 349 -5.00 23.98 -10.40
N GLN A 350 -6.11 24.27 -9.72
CA GLN A 350 -7.43 24.18 -10.32
C GLN A 350 -7.58 25.10 -11.52
N ALA A 351 -8.28 24.60 -12.51
CA ALA A 351 -8.65 25.37 -13.69
C ALA A 351 -9.61 26.52 -13.30
N ALA A 352 -9.48 27.63 -13.98
CA ALA A 352 -10.36 28.78 -13.75
C ALA A 352 -11.70 28.57 -14.47
#